data_1d3b748ecdadbcb4917d44c50b9abcf0
#
_entry.id   1d3b748ecdadbcb4917d44c50b9abcf0
#
_cell.length_a   1.000
_cell.length_b   1.000
_cell.length_c   1.000
_cell.angle_alpha   90.00
_cell.angle_beta   90.00
_cell.angle_gamma   90.00
#
_symmetry.space_group_name_H-M   'P 1'
#
loop_
_entity.id
_entity.type
_entity.pdbx_description
1 polymer ?
#
loop_
_entity_poly.entity_id
_entity_poly.type
_entity_poly.pdbx_seq_one_letter_code
_entity_poly.pdbx_strand_id
1 'polypeptide(L)'
;MKKVAILLCLVLCMAASAGAAPSAPDNVRYRLFPTQNMWTFLKLDTMTGKIWQVQYSVEGENYRFETVLNSVDLARRLKQERVVGRFMLYATQNTYNFVLLDQIDGYTYQVQWNGDADQRFVIPISD
;
A
#
# COMPACT_ATOMS: atom_id res chain seq x y z
N MET A 1 19.16 20.07 -58.19
CA MET A 1 18.19 20.07 -57.07
C MET A 1 18.69 19.11 -56.00
N LYS A 2 19.20 19.62 -54.92
CA LYS A 2 19.62 18.79 -53.80
C LYS A 2 18.41 18.62 -52.84
N LYS A 3 17.90 17.40 -52.73
CA LYS A 3 16.89 17.09 -51.74
C LYS A 3 17.57 16.94 -50.39
N VAL A 4 17.34 17.88 -49.48
CA VAL A 4 17.76 17.75 -48.08
C VAL A 4 16.77 16.82 -47.38
N ALA A 5 17.22 15.63 -47.07
CA ALA A 5 16.46 14.72 -46.19
C ALA A 5 16.69 15.16 -44.76
N ILE A 6 15.67 15.75 -44.15
CA ILE A 6 15.67 16.05 -42.73
C ILE A 6 15.41 14.75 -42.02
N LEU A 7 16.44 14.15 -41.43
CA LEU A 7 16.32 12.99 -40.54
C LEU A 7 15.79 13.49 -39.19
N LEU A 8 14.49 13.34 -39.01
CA LEU A 8 13.85 13.61 -37.69
C LEU A 8 14.25 12.50 -36.74
N CYS A 9 15.29 12.75 -35.93
CA CYS A 9 15.65 11.88 -34.83
C CYS A 9 14.53 11.98 -33.74
N LEU A 10 13.59 11.02 -33.73
CA LEU A 10 12.64 10.85 -32.67
C LEU A 10 13.39 10.31 -31.45
N VAL A 11 13.81 11.19 -30.56
CA VAL A 11 14.32 10.80 -29.26
C VAL A 11 13.12 10.31 -28.45
N LEU A 12 12.92 8.99 -28.44
CA LEU A 12 11.95 8.36 -27.56
C LEU A 12 12.50 8.46 -26.14
N CYS A 13 12.10 9.50 -25.40
CA CYS A 13 12.32 9.56 -23.97
C CYS A 13 11.50 8.43 -23.33
N MET A 14 12.12 7.27 -23.13
CA MET A 14 11.61 6.29 -22.19
C MET A 14 11.77 6.86 -20.79
N ALA A 15 10.72 7.52 -20.30
CA ALA A 15 10.61 7.81 -18.89
C ALA A 15 10.47 6.46 -18.19
N ALA A 16 11.57 5.98 -17.59
CA ALA A 16 11.49 4.86 -16.67
C ALA A 16 10.65 5.32 -15.48
N SER A 17 9.39 4.88 -15.40
CA SER A 17 8.56 5.07 -14.22
C SER A 17 9.16 4.23 -13.10
N ALA A 18 9.94 4.89 -12.21
CA ALA A 18 10.47 4.24 -11.04
C ALA A 18 9.30 3.90 -10.09
N GLY A 19 9.01 2.59 -9.92
CA GLY A 19 8.43 2.08 -8.69
C GLY A 19 6.94 2.22 -8.47
N ALA A 20 6.10 2.24 -9.50
CA ALA A 20 4.69 1.93 -9.29
C ALA A 20 4.54 0.43 -9.04
N ALA A 21 4.02 0.03 -7.85
CA ALA A 21 3.61 -1.34 -7.64
C ALA A 21 2.61 -1.75 -8.74
N PRO A 22 2.71 -2.98 -9.30
CA PRO A 22 1.74 -3.44 -10.30
C PRO A 22 0.33 -3.33 -9.72
N SER A 23 -0.60 -2.71 -10.46
CA SER A 23 -1.99 -2.61 -10.05
C SER A 23 -2.59 -4.01 -10.00
N ALA A 24 -3.05 -4.45 -8.82
CA ALA A 24 -3.78 -5.69 -8.67
C ALA A 24 -5.19 -5.53 -9.25
N PRO A 25 -5.79 -6.61 -9.81
CA PRO A 25 -7.19 -6.61 -10.19
C PRO A 25 -8.10 -6.27 -9.01
N ASP A 26 -9.23 -5.60 -9.26
CA ASP A 26 -10.18 -5.16 -8.21
C ASP A 26 -10.81 -6.30 -7.41
N ASN A 27 -10.78 -7.53 -7.94
CA ASN A 27 -11.32 -8.72 -7.28
C ASN A 27 -10.29 -9.47 -6.41
N VAL A 28 -9.12 -8.91 -6.18
CA VAL A 28 -8.10 -9.52 -5.32
C VAL A 28 -8.26 -9.03 -3.90
N ARG A 29 -8.50 -9.97 -2.99
CA ARG A 29 -8.78 -9.65 -1.58
C ARG A 29 -7.58 -9.09 -0.84
N TYR A 30 -6.41 -9.71 -0.98
CA TYR A 30 -5.20 -9.27 -0.26
C TYR A 30 -4.25 -8.54 -1.19
N ARG A 31 -3.66 -7.45 -0.67
CA ARG A 31 -2.66 -6.67 -1.39
C ARG A 31 -1.46 -6.39 -0.50
N LEU A 32 -0.28 -6.35 -1.11
CA LEU A 32 0.97 -5.94 -0.47
C LEU A 32 1.36 -4.54 -0.92
N PHE A 33 1.76 -3.73 0.03
CA PHE A 33 2.23 -2.38 -0.19
C PHE A 33 3.67 -2.26 0.31
N PRO A 34 4.63 -1.86 -0.54
CA PRO A 34 5.98 -1.60 -0.10
C PRO A 34 6.01 -0.39 0.83
N THR A 35 6.95 -0.41 1.78
CA THR A 35 7.31 0.76 2.57
C THR A 35 8.63 1.34 2.08
N GLN A 36 9.06 2.46 2.63
CA GLN A 36 10.40 3.01 2.34
C GLN A 36 11.51 2.18 2.96
N ASN A 37 11.18 1.29 3.89
CA ASN A 37 12.11 0.27 4.39
C ASN A 37 12.05 -0.95 3.47
N MET A 38 13.20 -1.31 2.88
CA MET A 38 13.26 -2.39 1.89
C MET A 38 12.85 -3.76 2.44
N TRP A 39 12.88 -3.95 3.76
CA TRP A 39 12.56 -5.24 4.41
C TRP A 39 11.10 -5.36 4.84
N THR A 40 10.31 -4.28 4.74
CA THR A 40 9.00 -4.19 5.34
C THR A 40 7.92 -3.86 4.31
N PHE A 41 6.85 -4.63 4.36
CA PHE A 41 5.62 -4.43 3.59
C PHE A 41 4.42 -4.32 4.53
N LEU A 42 3.36 -3.70 4.05
CA LEU A 42 2.04 -3.82 4.68
C LEU A 42 1.16 -4.73 3.83
N LYS A 43 0.50 -5.68 4.47
CA LYS A 43 -0.51 -6.54 3.85
C LYS A 43 -1.89 -6.06 4.27
N LEU A 44 -2.73 -5.78 3.31
CA LEU A 44 -4.11 -5.33 3.51
C LEU A 44 -5.09 -6.41 3.07
N ASP A 45 -6.06 -6.71 3.93
CA ASP A 45 -7.31 -7.34 3.55
C ASP A 45 -8.26 -6.26 3.03
N THR A 46 -8.44 -6.16 1.73
CA THR A 46 -9.24 -5.11 1.11
C THR A 46 -10.74 -5.22 1.40
N MET A 47 -11.19 -6.37 1.89
CA MET A 47 -12.59 -6.58 2.27
C MET A 47 -12.90 -6.09 3.68
N THR A 48 -11.96 -6.23 4.61
CA THR A 48 -12.21 -5.98 6.04
C THR A 48 -11.47 -4.77 6.60
N GLY A 49 -10.42 -4.30 5.93
CA GLY A 49 -9.53 -3.27 6.46
C GLY A 49 -8.51 -3.78 7.49
N LYS A 50 -8.42 -5.09 7.71
CA LYS A 50 -7.36 -5.67 8.54
C LYS A 50 -6.01 -5.49 7.87
N ILE A 51 -4.99 -5.20 8.67
CA ILE A 51 -3.65 -4.87 8.19
C ILE A 51 -2.60 -5.60 9.01
N TRP A 52 -1.59 -6.11 8.33
CA TRP A 52 -0.40 -6.74 8.92
C TRP A 52 0.86 -6.04 8.43
N GLN A 53 1.83 -5.90 9.33
CA GLN A 53 3.20 -5.59 8.98
C GLN A 53 3.91 -6.90 8.63
N VAL A 54 4.52 -6.96 7.46
CA VAL A 54 5.23 -8.14 6.95
C VAL A 54 6.69 -7.79 6.78
N GLN A 55 7.55 -8.52 7.45
CA GLN A 55 8.99 -8.34 7.33
C GLN A 55 9.63 -9.60 6.77
N TYR A 56 10.46 -9.43 5.75
CA TYR A 56 11.32 -10.48 5.24
C TYR A 56 12.79 -10.20 5.57
N SER A 57 13.62 -11.22 5.48
CA SER A 57 15.06 -11.10 5.69
C SER A 57 15.81 -12.15 4.89
N VAL A 58 17.02 -11.83 4.51
CA VAL A 58 17.97 -12.78 3.92
C VAL A 58 18.91 -13.40 4.96
N GLU A 59 18.86 -12.93 6.21
CA GLU A 59 19.81 -13.34 7.26
C GLU A 59 19.32 -14.54 8.09
N GLY A 60 17.99 -14.80 8.20
CA GLY A 60 17.51 -15.94 8.96
C GLY A 60 16.06 -15.85 9.39
N GLU A 61 15.55 -16.93 9.97
CA GLU A 61 14.15 -17.08 10.33
C GLU A 61 13.65 -16.09 11.38
N ASN A 62 14.50 -15.74 12.34
CA ASN A 62 14.16 -14.83 13.44
C ASN A 62 13.85 -13.40 12.98
N TYR A 63 14.26 -13.05 11.77
CA TYR A 63 14.02 -11.72 11.18
C TYR A 63 12.84 -11.70 10.20
N ARG A 64 12.17 -12.84 10.03
CA ARG A 64 10.98 -12.97 9.18
C ARG A 64 9.74 -13.12 10.04
N PHE A 65 8.80 -12.18 9.92
CA PHE A 65 7.57 -12.23 10.71
C PHE A 65 6.43 -11.44 10.06
N GLU A 66 5.23 -11.81 10.45
CA GLU A 66 4.03 -10.97 10.30
C GLU A 66 3.51 -10.58 11.67
N THR A 67 3.11 -9.33 11.81
CA THR A 67 2.46 -8.84 13.03
C THR A 67 1.26 -7.96 12.68
N VAL A 68 0.23 -8.04 13.51
CA VAL A 68 -1.02 -7.33 13.25
C VAL A 68 -0.87 -5.85 13.59
N LEU A 69 -1.28 -4.97 12.65
CA LEU A 69 -1.49 -3.54 12.90
C LEU A 69 -2.96 -3.25 13.22
N ASN A 70 -3.86 -3.84 12.47
CA ASN A 70 -5.30 -3.76 12.72
C ASN A 70 -5.94 -5.15 12.60
N SER A 71 -6.49 -5.65 13.70
CA SER A 71 -7.21 -6.93 13.75
C SER A 71 -8.73 -6.78 13.60
N VAL A 72 -9.23 -5.55 13.56
CA VAL A 72 -10.68 -5.26 13.51
C VAL A 72 -11.18 -5.31 12.08
N ASP A 73 -12.28 -6.03 11.86
CA ASP A 73 -13.06 -5.93 10.62
C ASP A 73 -13.83 -4.60 10.64
N LEU A 74 -13.31 -3.61 9.91
CA LEU A 74 -13.87 -2.26 9.92
C LEU A 74 -15.23 -2.19 9.21
N ALA A 75 -15.46 -3.00 8.19
CA ALA A 75 -16.75 -3.08 7.52
C ALA A 75 -17.84 -3.58 8.49
N ARG A 76 -17.56 -4.63 9.25
CA ARG A 76 -18.47 -5.18 10.25
C ARG A 76 -18.71 -4.21 11.41
N ARG A 77 -17.67 -3.56 11.89
CA ARG A 77 -17.76 -2.55 12.97
C ARG A 77 -18.70 -1.41 12.62
N LEU A 78 -18.65 -0.97 11.36
CA LEU A 78 -19.50 0.12 10.85
C LEU A 78 -20.85 -0.39 10.32
N LYS A 79 -21.16 -1.69 10.48
CA LYS A 79 -22.34 -2.35 9.91
C LYS A 79 -22.47 -2.15 8.39
N GLN A 80 -21.33 -2.13 7.72
CA GLN A 80 -21.24 -1.92 6.29
C GLN A 80 -21.12 -3.24 5.54
N GLU A 81 -21.42 -3.21 4.26
CA GLU A 81 -21.28 -4.36 3.38
C GLU A 81 -19.81 -4.75 3.22
N ARG A 82 -19.53 -6.05 3.26
CA ARG A 82 -18.19 -6.62 3.07
C ARG A 82 -17.98 -6.87 1.58
N VAL A 83 -17.19 -6.00 0.96
CA VAL A 83 -16.89 -6.05 -0.48
C VAL A 83 -15.38 -6.09 -0.66
N VAL A 84 -14.89 -7.02 -1.48
CA VAL A 84 -13.48 -7.06 -1.90
C VAL A 84 -13.13 -5.76 -2.62
N GLY A 85 -12.02 -5.14 -2.25
CA GLY A 85 -11.60 -3.85 -2.81
C GLY A 85 -12.18 -2.63 -2.09
N ARG A 86 -12.96 -2.81 -1.02
CA ARG A 86 -13.52 -1.71 -0.24
C ARG A 86 -12.46 -0.80 0.37
N PHE A 87 -11.40 -1.41 0.93
CA PHE A 87 -10.32 -0.70 1.60
C PHE A 87 -9.07 -0.62 0.74
N MET A 88 -8.37 0.52 0.82
CA MET A 88 -7.13 0.76 0.10
C MET A 88 -6.14 1.55 0.95
N LEU A 89 -4.87 1.15 0.92
CA LEU A 89 -3.78 1.89 1.56
C LEU A 89 -3.12 2.86 0.60
N TYR A 90 -2.83 4.04 1.09
CA TYR A 90 -2.09 5.08 0.38
C TYR A 90 -0.83 5.43 1.16
N ALA A 91 0.32 5.36 0.50
CA ALA A 91 1.58 5.79 1.08
C ALA A 91 1.59 7.31 1.29
N THR A 92 2.28 7.75 2.33
CA THR A 92 2.55 9.16 2.61
C THR A 92 4.04 9.45 2.44
N GLN A 93 4.43 10.70 2.56
CA GLN A 93 5.85 11.07 2.57
C GLN A 93 6.55 10.70 3.89
N ASN A 94 5.78 10.42 4.93
CA ASN A 94 6.33 9.90 6.19
C ASN A 94 6.59 8.39 6.05
N THR A 95 7.81 7.96 6.35
CA THR A 95 8.27 6.57 6.20
C THR A 95 7.36 5.57 6.91
N TYR A 96 6.83 5.93 8.08
CA TYR A 96 6.10 5.01 8.96
C TYR A 96 4.59 5.07 8.79
N ASN A 97 4.06 6.00 8.01
CA ASN A 97 2.63 6.27 7.96
C ASN A 97 2.02 6.04 6.59
N PHE A 98 0.84 5.45 6.62
CA PHE A 98 -0.07 5.28 5.50
C PHE A 98 -1.44 5.83 5.88
N VAL A 99 -2.26 6.11 4.88
CA VAL A 99 -3.68 6.39 5.07
C VAL A 99 -4.48 5.23 4.51
N LEU A 100 -5.34 4.64 5.33
CA LEU A 100 -6.32 3.66 4.90
C LEU A 100 -7.61 4.39 4.54
N LEU A 101 -8.13 4.13 3.36
CA LEU A 101 -9.39 4.68 2.86
C LEU A 101 -10.45 3.59 2.71
N ASP A 102 -11.62 3.81 3.30
CA ASP A 102 -12.85 3.13 2.91
C ASP A 102 -13.35 3.79 1.63
N GLN A 103 -13.22 3.10 0.51
CA GLN A 103 -13.52 3.65 -0.82
C GLN A 103 -15.03 3.74 -1.11
N ILE A 104 -15.88 3.19 -0.24
CA ILE A 104 -17.34 3.25 -0.40
C ILE A 104 -17.90 4.41 0.41
N ASP A 105 -17.59 4.50 1.70
CA ASP A 105 -18.16 5.51 2.61
C ASP A 105 -17.21 6.67 2.93
N GLY A 106 -15.95 6.60 2.49
CA GLY A 106 -15.00 7.70 2.61
C GLY A 106 -14.34 7.85 3.98
N TYR A 107 -14.48 6.88 4.89
CA TYR A 107 -13.75 6.92 6.16
C TYR A 107 -12.26 6.76 5.94
N THR A 108 -11.47 7.50 6.71
CA THR A 108 -10.02 7.44 6.67
C THR A 108 -9.42 7.08 8.02
N TYR A 109 -8.29 6.38 7.98
CA TYR A 109 -7.56 5.93 9.16
C TYR A 109 -6.08 6.20 8.98
N GLN A 110 -5.43 6.69 10.03
CA GLN A 110 -3.98 6.73 10.07
C GLN A 110 -3.45 5.35 10.43
N VAL A 111 -2.50 4.87 9.65
CA VAL A 111 -1.83 3.58 9.85
C VAL A 111 -0.36 3.85 10.09
N GLN A 112 0.16 3.44 11.22
CA GLN A 112 1.59 3.53 11.51
C GLN A 112 2.17 2.14 11.74
N TRP A 113 3.17 1.81 10.94
CA TRP A 113 4.02 0.66 11.19
C TRP A 113 5.30 1.10 11.90
N ASN A 114 5.98 0.19 12.58
CA ASN A 114 7.27 0.46 13.23
C ASN A 114 7.97 -0.86 13.57
N GLY A 115 9.29 -0.82 13.73
CA GLY A 115 10.05 -1.91 14.33
C GLY A 115 9.68 -2.13 15.80
N ASP A 116 9.34 -1.06 16.50
CA ASP A 116 8.89 -1.10 17.90
C ASP A 116 7.38 -1.30 17.97
N ALA A 117 6.93 -2.33 18.69
CA ALA A 117 5.51 -2.66 18.84
C ALA A 117 4.69 -1.52 19.46
N ASP A 118 5.27 -0.76 20.37
CA ASP A 118 4.59 0.34 21.07
C ASP A 118 4.27 1.54 20.14
N GLN A 119 4.91 1.57 18.97
CA GLN A 119 4.71 2.62 17.97
C GLN A 119 3.77 2.21 16.83
N ARG A 120 3.18 1.01 16.88
CA ARG A 120 2.25 0.50 15.86
C ARG A 120 0.82 0.84 16.23
N PHE A 121 0.07 1.44 15.30
CA PHE A 121 -1.35 1.71 15.52
C PHE A 121 -2.12 1.92 14.21
N VAL A 122 -3.44 1.76 14.31
CA VAL A 122 -4.41 2.19 13.30
C VAL A 122 -5.54 2.90 14.03
N ILE A 123 -5.72 4.19 13.71
CA ILE A 123 -6.71 5.05 14.37
C ILE A 123 -7.54 5.83 13.34
N PRO A 124 -8.84 6.08 13.60
CA PRO A 124 -9.65 6.93 12.74
C PRO A 124 -9.09 8.35 12.66
N ILE A 125 -9.18 8.94 11.45
CA ILE A 125 -8.98 10.37 11.26
C ILE A 125 -10.37 11.00 11.32
N SER A 126 -10.63 11.71 12.41
CA SER A 126 -11.93 12.37 12.61
C SER A 126 -11.93 13.78 12.04
N ASP A 127 -13.07 14.19 11.51
CA ASP A 127 -13.40 15.55 11.09
C ASP A 127 -13.92 16.40 12.27
#